data_3819541efda48ae6dc992f01f6c7cabb
#
_entry.id   3819541efda48ae6dc992f01f6c7cabb
#
_cell.length_a   1.000
_cell.length_b   1.000
_cell.length_c   1.000
_cell.angle_alpha   90.00
_cell.angle_beta   90.00
_cell.angle_gamma   90.00
#
_symmetry.space_group_name_H-M   'P 1'
#
loop_
_entity.id
_entity.type
_entity.pdbx_description
1 polymer ?
#
loop_
_entity_poly.entity_id
_entity_poly.type
_entity_poly.pdbx_seq_one_letter_code
_entity_poly.pdbx_strand_id
1 'polypeptide(L)'
;MFGEKIDNWVDHPIIKPSISCVAMTYSLAQNPEYEELMTATSHLTGKKINRFTHIHQSTEDLKNKVKMQRLLGQKTASCFQRCVGMDAFNAVYSTTYEIDEKYGTHYHENFKKFLIYVQDNDLTVDGAMTDPKGDRSKAPHDQRDKDMFVRIKERREDGIVVRGAKVHQTGSINSHWHIVMPTQAMGEADKDFAVSFACPSDAEGLFMIYGRQSCDTRKLEEGADVDLGNAKFGGQEALV
;
A
#
# COMPACT_ATOMS: atom_id res chain seq x y z
N MET A 1 12.22 -3.30 -14.69
CA MET A 1 13.12 -2.35 -14.02
C MET A 1 14.11 -1.81 -15.04
N PHE A 2 14.26 -0.49 -15.16
CA PHE A 2 15.15 0.17 -16.14
C PHE A 2 15.03 -0.34 -17.59
N GLY A 3 13.84 -0.67 -18.03
CA GLY A 3 13.55 -1.21 -19.35
C GLY A 3 13.64 -2.74 -19.47
N GLU A 4 14.08 -3.42 -18.42
CA GLU A 4 14.18 -4.87 -18.39
C GLU A 4 13.02 -5.50 -17.59
N LYS A 5 12.53 -6.63 -18.05
CA LYS A 5 11.59 -7.47 -17.31
C LYS A 5 12.35 -8.23 -16.24
N ILE A 6 11.86 -8.19 -15.01
CA ILE A 6 12.44 -8.94 -13.89
C ILE A 6 11.50 -10.10 -13.55
N ASP A 7 11.96 -11.31 -13.80
CA ASP A 7 11.19 -12.53 -13.52
C ASP A 7 11.42 -13.07 -12.10
N ASN A 8 12.64 -12.91 -11.56
CA ASN A 8 12.97 -13.24 -10.18
C ASN A 8 13.36 -11.96 -9.41
N TRP A 9 12.36 -11.29 -8.82
CA TRP A 9 12.61 -10.09 -8.01
C TRP A 9 13.11 -10.40 -6.60
N VAL A 10 12.84 -11.61 -6.07
CA VAL A 10 13.16 -11.98 -4.68
C VAL A 10 14.68 -11.95 -4.43
N ASP A 11 15.45 -12.44 -5.39
CA ASP A 11 16.91 -12.49 -5.30
C ASP A 11 17.61 -11.33 -6.02
N HIS A 12 16.84 -10.43 -6.63
CA HIS A 12 17.42 -9.30 -7.34
C HIS A 12 18.15 -8.36 -6.37
N PRO A 13 19.43 -8.02 -6.59
CA PRO A 13 20.26 -7.33 -5.59
C PRO A 13 19.75 -5.94 -5.20
N ILE A 14 19.06 -5.23 -6.10
CA ILE A 14 18.47 -3.92 -5.83
C ILE A 14 17.12 -4.04 -5.12
N ILE A 15 16.38 -5.12 -5.33
CA ILE A 15 15.03 -5.33 -4.76
C ILE A 15 15.12 -6.02 -3.38
N LYS A 16 16.02 -6.96 -3.21
CA LYS A 16 16.17 -7.77 -1.98
C LYS A 16 16.26 -6.94 -0.68
N PRO A 17 16.98 -5.79 -0.63
CA PRO A 17 16.98 -4.94 0.56
C PRO A 17 15.59 -4.45 0.98
N SER A 18 14.68 -4.18 0.03
CA SER A 18 13.32 -3.79 0.35
C SER A 18 12.47 -4.95 0.89
N ILE A 19 12.65 -6.15 0.34
CA ILE A 19 12.04 -7.37 0.87
C ILE A 19 12.50 -7.62 2.31
N SER A 20 13.78 -7.39 2.61
CA SER A 20 14.34 -7.53 3.96
C SER A 20 13.68 -6.56 4.96
N CYS A 21 13.30 -5.36 4.55
CA CYS A 21 12.57 -4.41 5.40
C CYS A 21 11.17 -4.94 5.77
N VAL A 22 10.45 -5.49 4.81
CA VAL A 22 9.13 -6.08 5.06
C VAL A 22 9.25 -7.35 5.90
N ALA A 23 10.22 -8.23 5.59
CA ALA A 23 10.49 -9.44 6.36
C ALA A 23 10.79 -9.15 7.83
N MET A 24 11.48 -8.05 8.13
CA MET A 24 11.74 -7.61 9.51
C MET A 24 10.44 -7.40 10.29
N THR A 25 9.37 -6.93 9.67
CA THR A 25 8.07 -6.72 10.34
C THR A 25 7.45 -8.03 10.82
N TYR A 26 7.67 -9.12 10.10
CA TYR A 26 7.24 -10.46 10.48
C TYR A 26 8.16 -11.08 11.54
N SER A 27 9.46 -10.96 11.34
CA SER A 27 10.46 -11.52 12.28
C SER A 27 10.32 -10.93 13.69
N LEU A 28 10.07 -9.63 13.79
CA LEU A 28 9.87 -8.97 15.09
C LEU A 28 8.53 -9.36 15.72
N ALA A 29 7.49 -9.63 14.95
CA ALA A 29 6.21 -10.10 15.48
C ALA A 29 6.28 -11.52 16.07
N GLN A 30 7.30 -12.29 15.70
CA GLN A 30 7.57 -13.63 16.22
C GLN A 30 8.64 -13.65 17.33
N ASN A 31 9.29 -12.51 17.59
CA ASN A 31 10.30 -12.39 18.63
C ASN A 31 9.63 -12.03 19.96
N PRO A 32 9.79 -12.86 21.02
CA PRO A 32 9.17 -12.60 22.33
C PRO A 32 9.47 -11.21 22.92
N GLU A 33 10.62 -10.62 22.62
CA GLU A 33 11.01 -9.28 23.09
C GLU A 33 10.11 -8.17 22.49
N TYR A 34 9.60 -8.37 21.27
CA TYR A 34 8.86 -7.36 20.52
C TYR A 34 7.41 -7.76 20.23
N GLU A 35 7.02 -8.99 20.53
CA GLU A 35 5.73 -9.56 20.15
C GLU A 35 4.57 -8.69 20.61
N GLU A 36 4.56 -8.23 21.86
CA GLU A 36 3.50 -7.39 22.41
C GLU A 36 3.34 -6.08 21.62
N LEU A 37 4.46 -5.48 21.20
CA LEU A 37 4.43 -4.25 20.41
C LEU A 37 4.03 -4.51 18.95
N MET A 38 4.47 -5.63 18.38
CA MET A 38 4.30 -5.96 16.95
C MET A 38 2.97 -6.64 16.65
N THR A 39 2.25 -7.12 17.67
CA THR A 39 0.96 -7.79 17.51
C THR A 39 -0.16 -7.03 18.21
N ALA A 40 -1.39 -7.39 17.88
CA ALA A 40 -2.61 -6.90 18.52
C ALA A 40 -3.69 -7.98 18.50
N THR A 41 -4.78 -7.79 19.26
CA THR A 41 -5.96 -8.65 19.16
C THR A 41 -6.96 -8.04 18.19
N SER A 42 -7.38 -8.79 17.17
CA SER A 42 -8.43 -8.36 16.26
C SER A 42 -9.76 -8.21 16.99
N HIS A 43 -10.39 -7.05 16.91
CA HIS A 43 -11.74 -6.84 17.44
C HIS A 43 -12.82 -7.57 16.63
N LEU A 44 -12.51 -8.00 15.40
CA LEU A 44 -13.43 -8.73 14.53
C LEU A 44 -13.46 -10.23 14.83
N THR A 45 -12.30 -10.81 15.17
CA THR A 45 -12.15 -12.27 15.30
C THR A 45 -11.69 -12.75 16.67
N GLY A 46 -11.21 -11.85 17.54
CA GLY A 46 -10.58 -12.20 18.81
C GLY A 46 -9.19 -12.86 18.68
N LYS A 47 -8.68 -13.05 17.48
CA LYS A 47 -7.38 -13.68 17.22
C LYS A 47 -6.23 -12.69 17.41
N LYS A 48 -5.05 -13.21 17.77
CA LYS A 48 -3.79 -12.46 17.71
C LYS A 48 -3.40 -12.27 16.24
N ILE A 49 -3.12 -11.04 15.87
CA ILE A 49 -2.79 -10.62 14.49
C ILE A 49 -1.54 -9.75 14.49
N ASN A 50 -0.92 -9.59 13.35
CA ASN A 50 0.12 -8.60 13.15
C ASN A 50 -0.48 -7.18 13.29
N ARG A 51 0.16 -6.29 14.05
CA ARG A 51 -0.37 -4.94 14.30
C ARG A 51 -0.57 -4.10 13.04
N PHE A 52 0.12 -4.40 11.96
CA PHE A 52 -0.10 -3.74 10.67
C PHE A 52 -1.49 -3.95 10.08
N THR A 53 -2.24 -4.96 10.54
CA THR A 53 -3.62 -5.22 10.08
C THR A 53 -4.67 -4.89 11.14
N HIS A 54 -4.26 -4.21 12.23
CA HIS A 54 -5.15 -3.85 13.32
C HIS A 54 -5.92 -2.55 13.04
N ILE A 55 -7.22 -2.58 13.30
CA ILE A 55 -8.05 -1.36 13.34
C ILE A 55 -7.96 -0.78 14.75
N HIS A 56 -7.51 0.45 14.86
CA HIS A 56 -7.29 1.10 16.15
C HIS A 56 -8.60 1.28 16.89
N GLN A 57 -8.67 0.78 18.12
CA GLN A 57 -9.83 0.85 19.00
C GLN A 57 -9.61 1.85 20.16
N SER A 58 -8.39 2.31 20.35
CA SER A 58 -8.02 3.14 21.49
C SER A 58 -6.85 4.08 21.20
N THR A 59 -6.67 5.08 22.04
CA THR A 59 -5.47 5.94 22.02
C THR A 59 -4.19 5.14 22.25
N GLU A 60 -4.25 4.05 23.03
CA GLU A 60 -3.08 3.20 23.26
C GLU A 60 -2.66 2.45 21.99
N ASP A 61 -3.60 2.05 21.15
CA ASP A 61 -3.28 1.48 19.82
C ASP A 61 -2.50 2.47 18.95
N LEU A 62 -2.90 3.74 18.96
CA LEU A 62 -2.18 4.79 18.22
C LEU A 62 -0.76 5.01 18.78
N LYS A 63 -0.59 5.00 20.10
CA LYS A 63 0.74 5.09 20.72
C LYS A 63 1.60 3.89 20.37
N ASN A 64 1.04 2.70 20.41
CA ASN A 64 1.76 1.47 20.04
C ASN A 64 2.10 1.42 18.56
N LYS A 65 1.23 1.91 17.69
CA LYS A 65 1.56 2.16 16.27
C LYS A 65 2.84 3.00 16.13
N VAL A 66 2.90 4.16 16.80
CA VAL A 66 4.06 5.07 16.71
C VAL A 66 5.32 4.41 17.27
N LYS A 67 5.23 3.72 18.40
CA LYS A 67 6.37 2.99 19.00
C LYS A 67 6.87 1.89 18.06
N MET A 68 5.96 1.11 17.48
CA MET A 68 6.28 0.07 16.49
C MET A 68 6.99 0.64 15.26
N GLN A 69 6.46 1.71 14.68
CA GLN A 69 7.06 2.34 13.51
C GLN A 69 8.46 2.91 13.82
N ARG A 70 8.65 3.51 15.00
CA ARG A 70 9.96 3.98 15.46
C ARG A 70 10.95 2.83 15.62
N LEU A 71 10.55 1.73 16.23
CA LEU A 71 11.39 0.53 16.38
C LEU A 71 11.85 0.02 15.01
N LEU A 72 10.93 -0.12 14.06
CA LEU A 72 11.25 -0.59 12.72
C LEU A 72 12.19 0.37 11.99
N GLY A 73 11.94 1.67 12.06
CA GLY A 73 12.84 2.68 11.49
C GLY A 73 14.24 2.63 12.08
N GLN A 74 14.37 2.45 13.40
CA GLN A 74 15.67 2.29 14.07
C GLN A 74 16.40 1.01 13.65
N LYS A 75 15.67 -0.09 13.42
CA LYS A 75 16.29 -1.37 13.04
C LYS A 75 16.66 -1.46 11.56
N THR A 76 15.92 -0.79 10.68
CA THR A 76 16.15 -0.87 9.23
C THR A 76 16.92 0.34 8.69
N ALA A 77 16.91 1.47 9.40
CA ALA A 77 17.37 2.78 8.90
C ALA A 77 16.72 3.15 7.54
N SER A 78 15.56 2.59 7.25
CA SER A 78 14.86 2.74 5.98
C SER A 78 13.34 2.59 6.16
N CYS A 79 12.58 2.72 5.07
CA CYS A 79 11.15 2.47 5.08
C CYS A 79 10.87 0.96 5.18
N PHE A 80 10.03 0.56 6.14
CA PHE A 80 9.56 -0.82 6.32
C PHE A 80 8.29 -1.14 5.51
N GLN A 81 7.78 -0.19 4.74
CA GLN A 81 6.86 -0.33 3.61
C GLN A 81 5.44 -0.86 3.91
N ARG A 82 5.03 -0.95 5.17
CA ARG A 82 3.69 -1.42 5.55
C ARG A 82 2.81 -0.32 6.20
N CYS A 83 3.34 0.88 6.39
CA CYS A 83 2.62 1.95 7.10
C CYS A 83 1.40 2.45 6.34
N VAL A 84 1.50 2.62 5.02
CA VAL A 84 0.40 3.13 4.19
C VAL A 84 -0.76 2.14 4.16
N GLY A 85 -0.50 0.84 4.03
CA GLY A 85 -1.54 -0.19 4.09
C GLY A 85 -2.28 -0.20 5.42
N MET A 86 -1.56 -0.07 6.56
CA MET A 86 -2.18 0.02 7.87
C MET A 86 -3.08 1.27 7.99
N ASP A 87 -2.62 2.41 7.50
CA ASP A 87 -3.42 3.63 7.52
C ASP A 87 -4.62 3.55 6.59
N ALA A 88 -4.46 2.91 5.43
CA ALA A 88 -5.53 2.62 4.49
C ALA A 88 -6.63 1.75 5.13
N PHE A 89 -6.28 0.69 5.84
CA PHE A 89 -7.26 -0.13 6.55
C PHE A 89 -8.10 0.68 7.53
N ASN A 90 -7.47 1.54 8.33
CA ASN A 90 -8.17 2.36 9.31
C ASN A 90 -9.06 3.42 8.65
N ALA A 91 -8.60 4.06 7.58
CA ALA A 91 -9.37 5.04 6.84
C ALA A 91 -10.58 4.40 6.13
N VAL A 92 -10.37 3.29 5.41
CA VAL A 92 -11.44 2.59 4.69
C VAL A 92 -12.47 2.00 5.65
N TYR A 93 -12.04 1.48 6.80
CA TYR A 93 -12.94 0.95 7.83
C TYR A 93 -13.95 2.00 8.30
N SER A 94 -13.49 3.20 8.66
CA SER A 94 -14.36 4.30 9.09
C SER A 94 -15.24 4.81 7.97
N THR A 95 -14.63 5.09 6.81
CA THR A 95 -15.33 5.69 5.68
C THR A 95 -16.42 4.79 5.12
N THR A 96 -16.16 3.49 5.00
CA THR A 96 -17.18 2.54 4.49
C THR A 96 -18.34 2.39 5.44
N TYR A 97 -18.11 2.43 6.76
CA TYR A 97 -19.17 2.43 7.76
C TYR A 97 -20.08 3.66 7.59
N GLU A 98 -19.51 4.85 7.52
CA GLU A 98 -20.27 6.10 7.33
C GLU A 98 -21.06 6.13 6.01
N ILE A 99 -20.48 5.56 4.94
CA ILE A 99 -21.13 5.46 3.62
C ILE A 99 -22.33 4.51 3.69
N ASP A 100 -22.17 3.33 4.31
CA ASP A 100 -23.24 2.36 4.42
C ASP A 100 -24.41 2.91 5.25
N GLU A 101 -24.14 3.59 6.37
CA GLU A 101 -25.14 4.27 7.17
C GLU A 101 -25.92 5.35 6.38
N LYS A 102 -25.21 6.10 5.53
CA LYS A 102 -25.79 7.20 4.79
C LYS A 102 -26.56 6.77 3.53
N TYR A 103 -26.06 5.75 2.82
CA TYR A 103 -26.55 5.42 1.49
C TYR A 103 -27.12 3.99 1.38
N GLY A 104 -27.11 3.21 2.46
CA GLY A 104 -27.61 1.84 2.48
C GLY A 104 -26.83 0.88 1.58
N THR A 105 -25.52 1.12 1.44
CA THR A 105 -24.61 0.25 0.69
C THR A 105 -24.11 -0.90 1.58
N HIS A 106 -23.22 -1.77 1.04
CA HIS A 106 -22.65 -2.91 1.74
C HIS A 106 -21.12 -2.91 1.69
N TYR A 107 -20.50 -1.75 1.53
CA TYR A 107 -19.03 -1.62 1.39
C TYR A 107 -18.31 -2.01 2.66
N HIS A 108 -18.86 -1.65 3.83
CA HIS A 108 -18.25 -1.98 5.12
C HIS A 108 -18.21 -3.49 5.39
N GLU A 109 -19.30 -4.19 5.10
CA GLU A 109 -19.33 -5.65 5.23
C GLU A 109 -18.35 -6.34 4.27
N ASN A 110 -18.24 -5.86 3.03
CA ASN A 110 -17.27 -6.37 2.08
C ASN A 110 -15.83 -6.10 2.55
N PHE A 111 -15.57 -4.90 3.07
CA PHE A 111 -14.27 -4.55 3.60
C PHE A 111 -13.90 -5.39 4.83
N LYS A 112 -14.82 -5.63 5.76
CA LYS A 112 -14.57 -6.52 6.91
C LYS A 112 -14.19 -7.94 6.48
N LYS A 113 -14.87 -8.49 5.49
CA LYS A 113 -14.50 -9.82 4.93
C LYS A 113 -13.07 -9.82 4.37
N PHE A 114 -12.72 -8.80 3.61
CA PHE A 114 -11.36 -8.64 3.10
C PHE A 114 -10.33 -8.48 4.23
N LEU A 115 -10.61 -7.66 5.23
CA LEU A 115 -9.73 -7.45 6.37
C LEU A 115 -9.51 -8.73 7.18
N ILE A 116 -10.56 -9.52 7.44
CA ILE A 116 -10.45 -10.83 8.11
C ILE A 116 -9.56 -11.78 7.28
N TYR A 117 -9.75 -11.83 5.97
CA TYR A 117 -8.91 -12.62 5.08
C TYR A 117 -7.43 -12.20 5.16
N VAL A 118 -7.17 -10.90 5.16
CA VAL A 118 -5.80 -10.35 5.31
C VAL A 118 -5.20 -10.71 6.68
N GLN A 119 -5.99 -10.61 7.75
CA GLN A 119 -5.56 -10.93 9.12
C GLN A 119 -5.29 -12.42 9.30
N ASP A 120 -6.16 -13.27 8.80
CA ASP A 120 -6.05 -14.74 8.94
C ASP A 120 -4.86 -15.32 8.15
N ASN A 121 -4.43 -14.65 7.09
CA ASN A 121 -3.30 -15.06 6.26
C ASN A 121 -2.03 -14.21 6.51
N ASP A 122 -2.06 -13.28 7.45
CA ASP A 122 -0.98 -12.30 7.77
C ASP A 122 -0.39 -11.65 6.50
N LEU A 123 -1.24 -11.11 5.64
CA LEU A 123 -0.83 -10.55 4.36
C LEU A 123 -0.30 -9.12 4.51
N THR A 124 0.67 -8.77 3.68
CA THR A 124 1.07 -7.38 3.47
C THR A 124 0.16 -6.75 2.42
N VAL A 125 -0.35 -5.58 2.74
CA VAL A 125 -1.18 -4.78 1.83
C VAL A 125 -0.57 -3.39 1.70
N ASP A 126 -0.50 -2.90 0.47
CA ASP A 126 -0.06 -1.57 0.11
C ASP A 126 -1.27 -0.64 -0.08
N GLY A 127 -1.05 0.66 0.08
CA GLY A 127 -2.05 1.69 -0.19
C GLY A 127 -1.68 2.49 -1.44
N ALA A 128 -2.26 2.14 -2.57
CA ALA A 128 -2.00 2.79 -3.85
C ALA A 128 -2.85 4.05 -4.02
N MET A 129 -2.33 5.18 -3.55
CA MET A 129 -3.05 6.46 -3.50
C MET A 129 -2.57 7.46 -4.54
N THR A 130 -1.27 7.75 -4.61
CA THR A 130 -0.73 8.87 -5.37
C THR A 130 -0.95 8.72 -6.87
N ASP A 131 -1.56 9.73 -7.48
CA ASP A 131 -1.79 9.78 -8.91
C ASP A 131 -0.59 10.38 -9.67
N PRO A 132 -0.40 10.01 -10.94
CA PRO A 132 0.52 10.73 -11.84
C PRO A 132 0.20 12.23 -11.86
N LYS A 133 1.21 13.06 -12.02
CA LYS A 133 1.05 14.52 -11.88
C LYS A 133 0.10 15.15 -12.90
N GLY A 134 0.18 14.77 -14.16
CA GLY A 134 -0.64 15.36 -15.22
C GLY A 134 -0.57 16.88 -15.27
N ASP A 135 -1.60 17.48 -15.82
CA ASP A 135 -1.84 18.94 -15.76
C ASP A 135 -2.61 19.25 -14.47
N ARG A 136 -1.90 19.80 -13.48
CA ARG A 136 -2.47 20.09 -12.15
C ARG A 136 -3.54 21.16 -12.13
N SER A 137 -3.73 21.91 -13.22
CA SER A 137 -4.80 22.88 -13.35
C SER A 137 -6.14 22.27 -13.77
N LYS A 138 -6.13 20.97 -14.11
CA LYS A 138 -7.28 20.25 -14.65
C LYS A 138 -7.77 19.15 -13.73
N ALA A 139 -9.08 18.95 -13.74
CA ALA A 139 -9.73 17.81 -13.12
C ALA A 139 -9.37 16.50 -13.84
N PRO A 140 -9.56 15.32 -13.20
CA PRO A 140 -9.28 14.02 -13.83
C PRO A 140 -9.96 13.82 -15.19
N HIS A 141 -11.22 14.22 -15.34
CA HIS A 141 -11.95 14.08 -16.60
C HIS A 141 -11.46 14.98 -17.74
N ASP A 142 -10.75 16.10 -17.43
CA ASP A 142 -10.22 17.08 -18.37
C ASP A 142 -8.77 16.83 -18.77
N GLN A 143 -8.12 15.79 -18.23
CA GLN A 143 -6.76 15.43 -18.60
C GLN A 143 -6.71 15.01 -20.07
N ARG A 144 -5.58 15.34 -20.74
CA ARG A 144 -5.34 14.95 -22.15
C ARG A 144 -5.44 13.43 -22.33
N ASP A 145 -4.89 12.68 -21.39
CA ASP A 145 -5.01 11.23 -21.30
C ASP A 145 -5.79 10.88 -20.04
N LYS A 146 -7.00 10.39 -20.20
CA LYS A 146 -7.88 10.00 -19.10
C LYS A 146 -7.37 8.74 -18.36
N ASP A 147 -6.58 7.91 -19.02
CA ASP A 147 -6.00 6.71 -18.43
C ASP A 147 -4.75 7.01 -17.56
N MET A 148 -4.39 8.29 -17.42
CA MET A 148 -3.38 8.73 -16.47
C MET A 148 -3.84 8.50 -15.02
N PHE A 149 -5.11 8.69 -14.73
CA PHE A 149 -5.70 8.42 -13.41
C PHE A 149 -6.51 7.13 -13.45
N VAL A 150 -6.50 6.39 -12.34
CA VAL A 150 -7.30 5.16 -12.24
C VAL A 150 -8.78 5.52 -12.33
N ARG A 151 -9.49 4.87 -13.24
CA ARG A 151 -10.93 5.07 -13.47
C ARG A 151 -11.63 3.78 -13.86
N ILE A 152 -12.93 3.76 -13.69
CA ILE A 152 -13.80 2.72 -14.23
C ILE A 152 -13.86 2.89 -15.74
N LYS A 153 -13.38 1.90 -16.47
CA LYS A 153 -13.42 1.83 -17.94
C LYS A 153 -14.71 1.17 -18.44
N GLU A 154 -15.17 0.17 -17.70
CA GLU A 154 -16.33 -0.63 -18.06
C GLU A 154 -17.02 -1.11 -16.77
N ARG A 155 -18.36 -1.16 -16.79
CA ARG A 155 -19.20 -1.76 -15.74
C ARG A 155 -19.83 -3.02 -16.30
N ARG A 156 -19.68 -4.14 -15.59
CA ARG A 156 -20.22 -5.46 -15.94
C ARG A 156 -21.17 -5.95 -14.85
N GLU A 157 -21.93 -6.99 -15.13
CA GLU A 157 -22.80 -7.61 -14.13
C GLU A 157 -22.01 -8.15 -12.93
N ASP A 158 -20.82 -8.69 -13.17
CA ASP A 158 -19.96 -9.34 -12.19
C ASP A 158 -18.89 -8.43 -11.58
N GLY A 159 -18.78 -7.17 -12.04
CA GLY A 159 -17.78 -6.24 -11.51
C GLY A 159 -17.49 -5.02 -12.36
N ILE A 160 -16.28 -4.52 -12.23
CA ILE A 160 -15.80 -3.35 -12.97
C ILE A 160 -14.44 -3.64 -13.61
N VAL A 161 -14.22 -3.08 -14.78
CA VAL A 161 -12.89 -2.99 -15.39
C VAL A 161 -12.33 -1.62 -15.09
N VAL A 162 -11.17 -1.58 -14.46
CA VAL A 162 -10.46 -0.35 -14.13
C VAL A 162 -9.23 -0.19 -15.03
N ARG A 163 -8.83 1.04 -15.29
CA ARG A 163 -7.60 1.37 -16.01
C ARG A 163 -7.03 2.69 -15.50
N GLY A 164 -5.71 2.78 -15.48
CA GLY A 164 -4.98 3.97 -15.06
C GLY A 164 -3.66 3.62 -14.42
N ALA A 165 -3.06 4.57 -13.72
CA ALA A 165 -1.79 4.37 -13.05
C ALA A 165 -1.78 5.00 -11.66
N LYS A 166 -0.98 4.42 -10.76
CA LYS A 166 -0.60 4.98 -9.46
C LYS A 166 0.91 5.08 -9.39
N VAL A 167 1.44 6.14 -8.81
CA VAL A 167 2.88 6.40 -8.76
C VAL A 167 3.39 6.49 -7.34
N HIS A 168 4.70 6.27 -7.17
CA HIS A 168 5.35 6.30 -5.86
C HIS A 168 4.70 5.33 -4.85
N GLN A 169 4.40 4.11 -5.32
CA GLN A 169 3.81 3.10 -4.46
C GLN A 169 4.90 2.33 -3.71
N THR A 170 5.31 2.90 -2.58
CA THR A 170 6.32 2.30 -1.71
C THR A 170 5.78 1.01 -1.10
N GLY A 171 6.47 -0.10 -1.34
CA GLY A 171 6.06 -1.42 -0.84
C GLY A 171 5.24 -2.25 -1.82
N SER A 172 4.86 -1.72 -2.98
CA SER A 172 3.99 -2.42 -3.93
C SER A 172 4.52 -3.80 -4.32
N ILE A 173 5.81 -3.92 -4.67
CA ILE A 173 6.41 -5.19 -5.09
C ILE A 173 6.50 -6.23 -3.96
N ASN A 174 6.40 -5.80 -2.70
CA ASN A 174 6.46 -6.65 -1.51
C ASN A 174 5.09 -6.90 -0.91
N SER A 175 4.03 -6.45 -1.56
CA SER A 175 2.66 -6.58 -1.09
C SER A 175 1.94 -7.71 -1.80
N HIS A 176 1.05 -8.38 -1.08
CA HIS A 176 0.17 -9.40 -1.65
C HIS A 176 -1.06 -8.76 -2.31
N TRP A 177 -1.47 -7.59 -1.80
CA TRP A 177 -2.63 -6.84 -2.27
C TRP A 177 -2.37 -5.34 -2.27
N HIS A 178 -3.08 -4.61 -3.12
CA HIS A 178 -3.13 -3.16 -3.17
C HIS A 178 -4.53 -2.67 -2.81
N ILE A 179 -4.63 -1.68 -1.92
CA ILE A 179 -5.84 -0.87 -1.76
C ILE A 179 -5.67 0.38 -2.60
N VAL A 180 -6.38 0.45 -3.69
CA VAL A 180 -6.36 1.59 -4.62
C VAL A 180 -7.40 2.60 -4.18
N MET A 181 -6.99 3.86 -4.06
CA MET A 181 -7.84 4.97 -3.60
C MET A 181 -7.56 6.23 -4.40
N PRO A 182 -8.57 7.08 -4.64
CA PRO A 182 -8.33 8.40 -5.21
C PRO A 182 -7.72 9.33 -4.17
N THR A 183 -6.91 10.32 -4.62
CA THR A 183 -6.30 11.33 -3.75
C THR A 183 -6.87 12.74 -3.94
N GLN A 184 -7.62 12.96 -4.98
CA GLN A 184 -8.15 14.28 -5.32
C GLN A 184 -9.63 14.42 -4.93
N ALA A 185 -10.03 15.61 -4.55
CA ALA A 185 -11.45 15.97 -4.48
C ALA A 185 -12.05 15.91 -5.89
N MET A 186 -13.18 15.24 -6.04
CA MET A 186 -13.81 14.96 -7.32
C MET A 186 -15.19 15.60 -7.41
N GLY A 187 -15.54 16.09 -8.59
CA GLY A 187 -16.88 16.59 -8.92
C GLY A 187 -17.72 15.51 -9.61
N GLU A 188 -18.96 15.86 -9.93
CA GLU A 188 -19.92 14.94 -10.59
C GLU A 188 -19.37 14.39 -11.93
N ALA A 189 -18.62 15.20 -12.69
CA ALA A 189 -17.99 14.80 -13.93
C ALA A 189 -16.87 13.76 -13.76
N ASP A 190 -16.33 13.62 -12.53
CA ASP A 190 -15.25 12.70 -12.19
C ASP A 190 -15.75 11.38 -11.59
N LYS A 191 -17.03 11.09 -11.61
CA LYS A 191 -17.63 9.92 -10.94
C LYS A 191 -16.97 8.58 -11.26
N ASP A 192 -16.46 8.41 -12.48
CA ASP A 192 -15.78 7.18 -12.87
C ASP A 192 -14.34 7.09 -12.31
N PHE A 193 -13.77 8.20 -11.86
CA PHE A 193 -12.47 8.26 -11.16
C PHE A 193 -12.62 8.10 -9.64
N ALA A 194 -13.81 8.29 -9.11
CA ALA A 194 -14.11 8.12 -7.68
C ALA A 194 -14.30 6.63 -7.35
N VAL A 195 -13.25 5.83 -7.56
CA VAL A 195 -13.27 4.39 -7.36
C VAL A 195 -12.21 3.97 -6.34
N SER A 196 -12.60 3.12 -5.38
CA SER A 196 -11.71 2.48 -4.42
C SER A 196 -11.96 0.98 -4.45
N PHE A 197 -10.90 0.20 -4.45
CA PHE A 197 -10.97 -1.26 -4.49
C PHE A 197 -9.69 -1.88 -3.95
N ALA A 198 -9.74 -3.17 -3.60
CA ALA A 198 -8.56 -3.99 -3.36
C ALA A 198 -8.35 -4.93 -4.54
N CYS A 199 -7.09 -5.10 -4.95
CA CYS A 199 -6.73 -6.09 -5.98
C CYS A 199 -5.47 -6.84 -5.55
N PRO A 200 -5.35 -8.14 -5.93
CA PRO A 200 -4.12 -8.89 -5.68
C PRO A 200 -2.99 -8.36 -6.56
N SER A 201 -1.75 -8.47 -6.05
CA SER A 201 -0.57 -7.95 -6.75
C SER A 201 -0.23 -8.72 -8.03
N ASP A 202 -0.76 -9.93 -8.19
CA ASP A 202 -0.64 -10.77 -9.37
C ASP A 202 -1.89 -10.74 -10.27
N ALA A 203 -2.77 -9.75 -10.08
CA ALA A 203 -3.94 -9.59 -10.94
C ALA A 203 -3.55 -9.46 -12.42
N GLU A 204 -4.29 -10.13 -13.29
CA GLU A 204 -4.09 -10.02 -14.73
C GLU A 204 -4.23 -8.57 -15.19
N GLY A 205 -3.27 -8.08 -15.95
CA GLY A 205 -3.23 -6.70 -16.45
C GLY A 205 -2.62 -5.70 -15.48
N LEU A 206 -2.17 -6.12 -14.30
CA LEU A 206 -1.43 -5.27 -13.38
C LEU A 206 0.07 -5.35 -13.69
N PHE A 207 0.72 -4.19 -13.80
CA PHE A 207 2.15 -4.07 -14.08
C PHE A 207 2.82 -3.16 -13.07
N MET A 208 3.97 -3.55 -12.58
CA MET A 208 4.81 -2.72 -11.71
C MET A 208 6.03 -2.23 -12.48
N ILE A 209 6.15 -0.91 -12.64
CA ILE A 209 7.31 -0.28 -13.26
C ILE A 209 8.21 0.24 -12.16
N TYR A 210 9.37 -0.38 -12.04
CA TYR A 210 10.30 -0.17 -10.95
C TYR A 210 11.41 0.80 -11.37
N GLY A 211 11.55 1.88 -10.64
CA GLY A 211 12.55 2.92 -10.88
C GLY A 211 13.80 2.78 -10.01
N ARG A 212 14.43 3.92 -9.76
CA ARG A 212 15.55 4.03 -8.83
C ARG A 212 15.09 3.78 -7.39
N GLN A 213 15.92 3.12 -6.62
CA GLN A 213 15.64 2.76 -5.23
C GLN A 213 16.64 3.40 -4.27
N SER A 214 16.27 3.55 -3.00
CA SER A 214 17.14 4.11 -1.97
C SER A 214 18.40 3.29 -1.70
N CYS A 215 18.41 2.02 -2.06
CA CYS A 215 19.57 1.12 -1.97
C CYS A 215 20.35 0.98 -3.29
N ASP A 216 19.97 1.73 -4.31
CA ASP A 216 20.67 1.73 -5.61
C ASP A 216 22.01 2.45 -5.49
N THR A 217 23.09 1.74 -5.78
CA THR A 217 24.47 2.26 -5.68
C THR A 217 24.94 3.01 -6.93
N ARG A 218 24.10 3.15 -7.96
CA ARG A 218 24.45 3.87 -9.17
C ARG A 218 24.61 5.37 -8.86
N LYS A 219 25.67 5.96 -9.37
CA LYS A 219 25.81 7.41 -9.43
C LYS A 219 25.07 7.91 -10.67
N LEU A 220 24.02 8.68 -10.49
CA LEU A 220 23.29 9.30 -11.58
C LEU A 220 23.91 10.64 -11.99
N GLU A 221 24.40 11.39 -11.01
CA GLU A 221 24.98 12.71 -11.19
C GLU A 221 26.19 12.87 -10.26
N GLU A 222 27.18 13.62 -10.71
CA GLU A 222 28.32 13.97 -9.87
C GLU A 222 27.86 14.85 -8.70
N GLY A 223 28.21 14.49 -7.48
CA GLY A 223 27.82 15.20 -6.27
C GLY A 223 26.41 14.93 -5.79
N ALA A 224 25.66 13.98 -6.41
CA ALA A 224 24.39 13.55 -5.90
C ALA A 224 24.53 12.91 -4.52
N ASP A 225 23.60 13.25 -3.61
CA ASP A 225 23.57 12.68 -2.28
C ASP A 225 23.35 11.17 -2.31
N VAL A 226 23.89 10.50 -1.31
CA VAL A 226 23.70 9.07 -1.13
C VAL A 226 22.28 8.82 -0.65
N ASP A 227 21.62 7.85 -1.25
CA ASP A 227 20.32 7.42 -0.79
C ASP A 227 20.40 6.79 0.61
N LEU A 228 19.31 6.92 1.34
CA LEU A 228 19.12 6.22 2.60
C LEU A 228 18.92 4.72 2.33
N GLY A 229 19.55 3.90 3.13
CA GLY A 229 19.49 2.45 2.99
C GLY A 229 20.88 1.84 2.85
N ASN A 230 20.94 0.55 2.78
CA ASN A 230 22.17 -0.24 2.69
C ASN A 230 21.94 -1.57 1.98
N ALA A 231 22.98 -2.41 1.87
CA ALA A 231 22.89 -3.72 1.19
C ALA A 231 21.89 -4.71 1.84
N LYS A 232 21.47 -4.47 3.09
CA LYS A 232 20.53 -5.32 3.81
C LYS A 232 19.11 -4.76 3.84
N PHE A 233 18.97 -3.44 3.99
CA PHE A 233 17.68 -2.77 4.10
C PHE A 233 17.60 -1.55 3.18
N GLY A 234 16.52 -1.44 2.44
CA GLY A 234 16.25 -0.30 1.56
C GLY A 234 14.77 -0.16 1.25
N GLY A 235 14.33 1.07 1.05
CA GLY A 235 12.99 1.36 0.55
C GLY A 235 12.91 1.12 -0.96
N GLN A 236 11.69 0.98 -1.46
CA GLN A 236 11.42 0.86 -2.90
C GLN A 236 10.16 1.61 -3.28
N GLU A 237 10.12 2.07 -4.51
CA GLU A 237 8.94 2.67 -5.11
C GLU A 237 8.73 2.15 -6.52
N ALA A 238 7.49 1.95 -6.88
CA ALA A 238 7.08 1.57 -8.23
C ALA A 238 5.90 2.41 -8.72
N LEU A 239 5.67 2.39 -10.01
CA LEU A 239 4.42 2.76 -10.64
C LEU A 239 3.61 1.48 -10.84
N VAL A 240 2.37 1.50 -10.46
CA VAL A 240 1.42 0.38 -10.56
C VAL A 240 0.27 0.75 -11.48
#